data_7a17df4f8d8321499f30a4dab3841bfa
#
_entry.id   7a17df4f8d8321499f30a4dab3841bfa
#
_cell.length_a   1.000
_cell.length_b   1.000
_cell.length_c   1.000
_cell.angle_alpha   90.00
_cell.angle_beta   90.00
_cell.angle_gamma   90.00
#
_symmetry.space_group_name_H-M   'P 1'
#
loop_
_entity.id
_entity.type
_entity.pdbx_description
1 polymer ?
#
loop_
_entity_poly.entity_id
_entity_poly.type
_entity_poly.pdbx_seq_one_letter_code
_entity_poly.pdbx_strand_id
1 'polypeptide(L)'
;MVLPQGSAPAHAQGADAEEIRLGQVYARRLESQYRLVQDAGVLERVTRIGKIVAAASDRPGLPYTFKVLDLEISNALSLPGGFIYVTRGLLSFVRSDHELAAVLAHEIAHAAHRHQLVMIGRSNEATFWTLLVAVLSRDAAIAAGAQLVSVSLLSGYSRDLERDADLTAIAYLVKTPYTPVGELTLMERLAREEQLSPRVDPGALRDHPTARERVEYIEADLKRRDIPIVRRVTANYLRVTFLTSAVQTERVGEILVNNSFILLLPDPARVGTVVARLEQFFDTDPDPSEVAALRTRDGWDIVGGRMLLMTLTRADAEFMGVPMDDAAREIQARLQWVIQQDLRWRQFNG
;
A
#
# COMPACT_ATOMS: atom_id res chain seq x y z
N MET A 1 14.38 -38.79 9.93
CA MET A 1 13.89 -38.82 11.31
C MET A 1 12.94 -37.63 11.46
N VAL A 2 11.63 -37.89 11.31
CA VAL A 2 10.58 -36.87 11.37
C VAL A 2 10.24 -36.68 12.84
N LEU A 3 10.49 -35.49 13.39
CA LEU A 3 10.05 -35.13 14.73
C LEU A 3 8.53 -35.04 14.74
N PRO A 4 7.84 -35.62 15.73
CA PRO A 4 6.39 -35.50 15.84
C PRO A 4 6.03 -34.03 16.13
N GLN A 5 5.13 -33.46 15.30
CA GLN A 5 4.48 -32.19 15.59
C GLN A 5 3.68 -32.36 16.88
N GLY A 6 4.12 -31.69 17.95
CA GLY A 6 3.43 -31.71 19.23
C GLY A 6 1.99 -31.18 19.05
N SER A 7 1.00 -32.00 19.36
CA SER A 7 -0.40 -31.59 19.46
C SER A 7 -0.53 -30.49 20.51
N ALA A 8 -1.18 -29.38 20.13
CA ALA A 8 -1.49 -28.31 21.05
C ALA A 8 -2.26 -28.84 22.27
N PRO A 9 -2.06 -28.28 23.47
CA PRO A 9 -2.73 -28.75 24.70
C PRO A 9 -4.25 -28.63 24.56
N ALA A 10 -5.00 -29.57 25.08
CA ALA A 10 -6.46 -29.68 24.96
C ALA A 10 -7.24 -28.40 25.38
N HIS A 11 -6.72 -27.62 26.32
CA HIS A 11 -7.27 -26.33 26.72
C HIS A 11 -7.18 -25.28 25.60
N ALA A 12 -6.11 -25.25 24.79
CA ALA A 12 -5.98 -24.34 23.67
C ALA A 12 -6.95 -24.68 22.55
N GLN A 13 -7.17 -25.98 22.29
CA GLN A 13 -8.16 -26.44 21.29
C GLN A 13 -9.59 -26.10 21.69
N GLY A 14 -9.92 -26.16 22.99
CA GLY A 14 -11.24 -25.77 23.50
C GLY A 14 -11.50 -24.27 23.34
N ALA A 15 -10.52 -23.43 23.69
CA ALA A 15 -10.61 -21.97 23.54
C ALA A 15 -10.73 -21.53 22.06
N ASP A 16 -10.00 -22.19 21.16
CA ASP A 16 -10.12 -21.90 19.73
C ASP A 16 -11.50 -22.31 19.18
N ALA A 17 -12.06 -23.42 19.62
CA ALA A 17 -13.39 -23.87 19.20
C ALA A 17 -14.50 -22.91 19.67
N GLU A 18 -14.38 -22.34 20.85
CA GLU A 18 -15.33 -21.34 21.36
C GLU A 18 -15.22 -20.01 20.61
N GLU A 19 -14.00 -19.53 20.37
CA GLU A 19 -13.71 -18.35 19.56
C GLU A 19 -14.29 -18.48 18.14
N ILE A 20 -14.08 -19.64 17.49
CA ILE A 20 -14.62 -19.92 16.15
C ILE A 20 -16.17 -19.92 16.16
N ARG A 21 -16.81 -20.51 17.18
CA ARG A 21 -18.27 -20.48 17.30
C ARG A 21 -18.82 -19.08 17.45
N LEU A 22 -18.18 -18.25 18.27
CA LEU A 22 -18.53 -16.83 18.44
C LEU A 22 -18.40 -16.09 17.09
N GLY A 23 -17.28 -16.28 16.40
CA GLY A 23 -17.05 -15.70 15.09
C GLY A 23 -18.07 -16.13 14.04
N GLN A 24 -18.49 -17.42 14.04
CA GLN A 24 -19.56 -17.89 13.18
C GLN A 24 -20.90 -17.18 13.43
N VAL A 25 -21.22 -16.88 14.69
CA VAL A 25 -22.45 -16.14 15.04
C VAL A 25 -22.37 -14.73 14.45
N TYR A 26 -21.25 -14.03 14.64
CA TYR A 26 -21.06 -12.68 14.11
C TYR A 26 -21.00 -12.66 12.58
N ALA A 27 -20.32 -13.64 11.97
CA ALA A 27 -20.27 -13.78 10.53
C ALA A 27 -21.66 -13.94 9.90
N ARG A 28 -22.50 -14.84 10.44
CA ARG A 28 -23.89 -15.00 9.97
C ARG A 28 -24.71 -13.72 10.13
N ARG A 29 -24.54 -13.00 11.25
CA ARG A 29 -25.24 -11.74 11.49
C ARG A 29 -24.81 -10.65 10.50
N LEU A 30 -23.50 -10.55 10.23
CA LEU A 30 -22.95 -9.61 9.27
C LEU A 30 -23.46 -9.91 7.84
N GLU A 31 -23.41 -11.16 7.43
CA GLU A 31 -23.83 -11.64 6.10
C GLU A 31 -25.35 -11.56 5.89
N SER A 32 -26.14 -11.49 6.97
CA SER A 32 -27.58 -11.23 6.87
C SER A 32 -27.90 -9.75 6.63
N GLN A 33 -26.98 -8.85 6.96
CA GLN A 33 -27.16 -7.40 6.81
C GLN A 33 -26.52 -6.83 5.57
N TYR A 34 -25.41 -7.44 5.11
CA TYR A 34 -24.61 -6.94 4.00
C TYR A 34 -24.46 -7.97 2.89
N ARG A 35 -24.57 -7.52 1.64
CA ARG A 35 -24.39 -8.38 0.48
C ARG A 35 -22.90 -8.75 0.31
N LEU A 36 -22.65 -9.96 -0.13
CA LEU A 36 -21.34 -10.45 -0.50
C LEU A 36 -21.14 -10.32 -2.01
N VAL A 37 -19.95 -9.94 -2.43
CA VAL A 37 -19.50 -10.00 -3.82
C VAL A 37 -19.42 -11.47 -4.22
N GLN A 38 -19.91 -11.79 -5.44
CA GLN A 38 -19.93 -13.15 -5.98
C GLN A 38 -18.96 -13.34 -7.15
N ASP A 39 -18.17 -12.31 -7.49
CA ASP A 39 -17.17 -12.38 -8.55
C ASP A 39 -16.06 -13.36 -8.19
N ALA A 40 -15.95 -14.44 -8.97
CA ALA A 40 -15.00 -15.51 -8.71
C ALA A 40 -13.54 -15.05 -8.75
N GLY A 41 -13.19 -14.13 -9.68
CA GLY A 41 -11.83 -13.62 -9.80
C GLY A 41 -11.43 -12.75 -8.61
N VAL A 42 -12.36 -11.91 -8.14
CA VAL A 42 -12.16 -11.08 -6.94
C VAL A 42 -11.99 -11.98 -5.71
N LEU A 43 -12.85 -12.98 -5.53
CA LEU A 43 -12.78 -13.87 -4.38
C LEU A 43 -11.52 -14.74 -4.39
N GLU A 44 -11.12 -15.23 -5.57
CA GLU A 44 -9.89 -16.00 -5.74
C GLU A 44 -8.66 -15.14 -5.36
N ARG A 45 -8.58 -13.89 -5.87
CA ARG A 45 -7.49 -12.97 -5.56
C ARG A 45 -7.36 -12.76 -4.05
N VAL A 46 -8.43 -12.37 -3.36
CA VAL A 46 -8.43 -12.10 -1.93
C VAL A 46 -8.10 -13.36 -1.12
N THR A 47 -8.71 -14.49 -1.48
CA THR A 47 -8.50 -15.76 -0.77
C THR A 47 -7.08 -16.29 -0.94
N ARG A 48 -6.51 -16.21 -2.14
CA ARG A 48 -5.15 -16.65 -2.44
C ARG A 48 -4.14 -15.85 -1.62
N ILE A 49 -4.26 -14.51 -1.64
CA ILE A 49 -3.36 -13.62 -0.87
C ILE A 49 -3.52 -13.89 0.62
N GLY A 50 -4.75 -13.91 1.11
CA GLY A 50 -5.05 -14.14 2.52
C GLY A 50 -4.51 -15.48 3.05
N LYS A 51 -4.65 -16.55 2.29
CA LYS A 51 -4.10 -17.88 2.68
C LYS A 51 -2.57 -17.87 2.76
N ILE A 52 -1.89 -17.20 1.83
CA ILE A 52 -0.42 -17.07 1.87
C ILE A 52 0.01 -16.35 3.13
N VAL A 53 -0.64 -15.24 3.48
CA VAL A 53 -0.32 -14.46 4.69
C VAL A 53 -0.71 -15.24 5.95
N ALA A 54 -1.88 -15.86 5.98
CA ALA A 54 -2.34 -16.67 7.12
C ALA A 54 -1.39 -17.81 7.47
N ALA A 55 -0.80 -18.45 6.46
CA ALA A 55 0.20 -19.51 6.65
C ALA A 55 1.50 -18.99 7.32
N ALA A 56 1.80 -17.69 7.20
CA ALA A 56 2.94 -17.01 7.81
C ALA A 56 2.62 -16.42 9.19
N SER A 57 1.37 -16.49 9.65
CA SER A 57 0.90 -15.91 10.91
C SER A 57 1.30 -16.75 12.14
N ASP A 58 1.09 -16.19 13.33
CA ASP A 58 1.36 -16.86 14.60
C ASP A 58 0.32 -17.95 14.94
N ARG A 59 -0.81 -17.98 14.20
CA ARG A 59 -1.85 -19.02 14.34
C ARG A 59 -2.24 -19.60 12.98
N PRO A 60 -1.30 -20.27 12.24
CA PRO A 60 -1.56 -20.79 10.90
C PRO A 60 -2.61 -21.92 10.86
N GLY A 61 -2.91 -22.54 11.99
CA GLY A 61 -3.93 -23.57 12.15
C GLY A 61 -5.36 -23.06 12.33
N LEU A 62 -5.56 -21.72 12.47
CA LEU A 62 -6.90 -21.15 12.54
C LEU A 62 -7.59 -21.25 11.16
N PRO A 63 -8.89 -21.61 11.09
CA PRO A 63 -9.60 -21.77 9.81
C PRO A 63 -9.96 -20.40 9.20
N TYR A 64 -8.96 -19.66 8.73
CA TYR A 64 -9.18 -18.34 8.12
C TYR A 64 -10.11 -18.42 6.91
N THR A 65 -11.09 -17.56 6.89
CA THR A 65 -12.00 -17.34 5.78
C THR A 65 -11.94 -15.90 5.29
N PHE A 66 -11.98 -15.72 3.98
CA PHE A 66 -11.87 -14.41 3.35
C PHE A 66 -13.09 -14.16 2.48
N LYS A 67 -13.79 -13.05 2.76
CA LYS A 67 -14.99 -12.66 2.03
C LYS A 67 -14.95 -11.19 1.65
N VAL A 68 -15.73 -10.82 0.63
CA VAL A 68 -15.80 -9.45 0.14
C VAL A 68 -17.22 -8.92 0.32
N LEU A 69 -17.35 -7.83 1.08
CA LEU A 69 -18.62 -7.11 1.25
C LEU A 69 -18.84 -6.17 0.07
N ASP A 70 -20.05 -6.16 -0.49
CA ASP A 70 -20.44 -5.26 -1.57
C ASP A 70 -20.76 -3.86 -1.05
N LEU A 71 -19.75 -3.20 -0.49
CA LEU A 71 -19.80 -1.85 0.05
C LEU A 71 -18.76 -0.97 -0.64
N GLU A 72 -19.12 0.29 -0.91
CA GLU A 72 -18.25 1.25 -1.57
C GLU A 72 -17.25 1.93 -0.63
N ILE A 73 -17.46 1.86 0.66
CA ILE A 73 -16.49 2.38 1.63
C ILE A 73 -15.21 1.56 1.58
N SER A 74 -14.07 2.22 1.78
CA SER A 74 -12.76 1.55 1.86
C SER A 74 -12.54 1.03 3.28
N ASN A 75 -12.74 -0.28 3.52
CA ASN A 75 -12.58 -0.87 4.83
C ASN A 75 -12.24 -2.37 4.80
N ALA A 76 -11.67 -2.86 5.89
CA ALA A 76 -11.52 -4.27 6.21
C ALA A 76 -11.86 -4.50 7.69
N LEU A 77 -12.17 -5.72 8.04
CA LEU A 77 -12.40 -6.11 9.43
C LEU A 77 -12.16 -7.61 9.63
N SER A 78 -11.79 -7.97 10.85
CA SER A 78 -11.69 -9.35 11.30
C SER A 78 -12.67 -9.60 12.46
N LEU A 79 -13.30 -10.78 12.43
CA LEU A 79 -14.12 -11.29 13.52
C LEU A 79 -13.36 -12.40 14.26
N PRO A 80 -13.73 -12.74 15.50
CA PRO A 80 -13.12 -13.85 16.22
C PRO A 80 -13.09 -15.14 15.37
N GLY A 81 -12.09 -15.97 15.55
CA GLY A 81 -11.98 -17.26 14.84
C GLY A 81 -11.52 -17.18 13.38
N GLY A 82 -10.98 -16.04 12.93
CA GLY A 82 -10.35 -15.90 11.61
C GLY A 82 -11.28 -15.59 10.45
N PHE A 83 -12.46 -15.03 10.71
CA PHE A 83 -13.38 -14.54 9.66
C PHE A 83 -12.95 -13.13 9.25
N ILE A 84 -12.39 -12.99 8.04
CA ILE A 84 -11.85 -11.74 7.52
C ILE A 84 -12.71 -11.25 6.35
N TYR A 85 -13.07 -9.98 6.41
CA TYR A 85 -13.87 -9.31 5.39
C TYR A 85 -13.12 -8.09 4.88
N VAL A 86 -13.14 -7.91 3.57
CA VAL A 86 -12.73 -6.66 2.90
C VAL A 86 -13.90 -6.10 2.13
N THR A 87 -13.96 -4.79 1.94
CA THR A 87 -15.02 -4.17 1.14
C THR A 87 -14.61 -4.02 -0.31
N ARG A 88 -15.57 -3.92 -1.22
CA ARG A 88 -15.33 -3.60 -2.63
C ARG A 88 -14.61 -2.26 -2.78
N GLY A 89 -14.97 -1.27 -1.96
CA GLY A 89 -14.31 0.04 -1.94
C GLY A 89 -12.82 -0.07 -1.58
N LEU A 90 -12.43 -0.93 -0.62
CA LEU A 90 -11.02 -1.18 -0.31
C LEU A 90 -10.29 -1.81 -1.50
N LEU A 91 -10.89 -2.77 -2.18
CA LEU A 91 -10.27 -3.39 -3.36
C LEU A 91 -10.05 -2.40 -4.50
N SER A 92 -10.89 -1.36 -4.60
CA SER A 92 -10.72 -0.25 -5.53
C SER A 92 -9.65 0.75 -5.05
N PHE A 93 -9.45 0.86 -3.75
CA PHE A 93 -8.49 1.76 -3.13
C PHE A 93 -7.04 1.22 -3.22
N VAL A 94 -6.83 -0.06 -2.95
CA VAL A 94 -5.49 -0.68 -3.00
C VAL A 94 -4.95 -0.72 -4.44
N ARG A 95 -3.67 -0.42 -4.61
CA ARG A 95 -3.02 -0.29 -5.93
C ARG A 95 -2.26 -1.53 -6.38
N SER A 96 -2.04 -2.47 -5.48
CA SER A 96 -1.30 -3.69 -5.77
C SER A 96 -1.72 -4.85 -4.87
N ASP A 97 -1.27 -6.07 -5.23
CA ASP A 97 -1.39 -7.24 -4.36
C ASP A 97 -0.55 -7.08 -3.08
N HIS A 98 0.50 -6.27 -3.10
CA HIS A 98 1.32 -5.98 -1.92
C HIS A 98 0.54 -5.18 -0.87
N GLU A 99 -0.21 -4.16 -1.30
CA GLU A 99 -1.07 -3.38 -0.40
C GLU A 99 -2.27 -4.19 0.10
N LEU A 100 -2.88 -5.02 -0.76
CA LEU A 100 -3.94 -5.92 -0.33
C LEU A 100 -3.41 -6.95 0.68
N ALA A 101 -2.22 -7.48 0.46
CA ALA A 101 -1.57 -8.39 1.40
C ALA A 101 -1.29 -7.71 2.75
N ALA A 102 -0.93 -6.43 2.74
CA ALA A 102 -0.71 -5.64 3.95
C ALA A 102 -2.01 -5.50 4.77
N VAL A 103 -3.12 -5.13 4.13
CA VAL A 103 -4.44 -5.09 4.81
C VAL A 103 -4.80 -6.45 5.40
N LEU A 104 -4.66 -7.52 4.60
CA LEU A 104 -4.99 -8.86 5.07
C LEU A 104 -4.06 -9.32 6.19
N ALA A 105 -2.77 -8.95 6.16
CA ALA A 105 -1.83 -9.24 7.23
C ALA A 105 -2.20 -8.55 8.54
N HIS A 106 -2.62 -7.28 8.46
CA HIS A 106 -3.12 -6.51 9.60
C HIS A 106 -4.37 -7.16 10.22
N GLU A 107 -5.36 -7.55 9.41
CA GLU A 107 -6.56 -8.22 9.89
C GLU A 107 -6.28 -9.62 10.45
N ILE A 108 -5.33 -10.35 9.83
CA ILE A 108 -4.86 -11.65 10.33
C ILE A 108 -4.14 -11.47 11.67
N ALA A 109 -3.35 -10.40 11.85
CA ALA A 109 -2.69 -10.11 13.12
C ALA A 109 -3.72 -9.85 14.24
N HIS A 110 -4.75 -9.05 13.97
CA HIS A 110 -5.86 -8.87 14.91
C HIS A 110 -6.51 -10.20 15.29
N ALA A 111 -6.79 -11.08 14.34
CA ALA A 111 -7.39 -12.38 14.60
C ALA A 111 -6.42 -13.32 15.35
N ALA A 112 -5.13 -13.34 14.96
CA ALA A 112 -4.12 -14.18 15.59
C ALA A 112 -3.87 -13.79 17.06
N HIS A 113 -3.84 -12.49 17.36
CA HIS A 113 -3.63 -11.95 18.70
C HIS A 113 -4.95 -11.78 19.49
N ARG A 114 -6.09 -12.20 18.91
CA ARG A 114 -7.41 -12.17 19.57
C ARG A 114 -7.85 -10.77 20.04
N HIS A 115 -7.48 -9.73 19.30
CA HIS A 115 -7.79 -8.34 19.63
C HIS A 115 -9.31 -8.11 19.76
N GLN A 116 -10.11 -8.82 18.96
CA GLN A 116 -11.58 -8.78 19.05
C GLN A 116 -12.08 -9.25 20.41
N LEU A 117 -11.50 -10.33 20.97
CA LEU A 117 -11.87 -10.83 22.28
C LEU A 117 -11.45 -9.88 23.40
N VAL A 118 -10.27 -9.24 23.26
CA VAL A 118 -9.82 -8.17 24.18
C VAL A 118 -10.82 -7.02 24.18
N MET A 119 -11.27 -6.60 23.01
CA MET A 119 -12.24 -5.50 22.87
C MET A 119 -13.61 -5.87 23.45
N ILE A 120 -14.12 -7.08 23.15
CA ILE A 120 -15.38 -7.59 23.73
C ILE A 120 -15.28 -7.66 25.27
N GLY A 121 -14.15 -8.11 25.79
CA GLY A 121 -13.93 -8.19 27.25
C GLY A 121 -13.83 -6.83 27.93
N ARG A 122 -13.35 -5.79 27.23
CA ARG A 122 -13.29 -4.41 27.77
C ARG A 122 -14.61 -3.64 27.68
N SER A 123 -15.49 -4.03 26.75
CA SER A 123 -16.79 -3.39 26.57
C SER A 123 -17.94 -4.39 26.87
N ASN A 124 -18.59 -4.86 25.86
CA ASN A 124 -19.52 -5.99 25.84
C ASN A 124 -19.82 -6.32 24.35
N GLU A 125 -20.45 -7.45 24.11
CA GLU A 125 -20.80 -7.89 22.76
C GLU A 125 -21.69 -6.89 22.00
N ALA A 126 -22.63 -6.24 22.67
CA ALA A 126 -23.53 -5.27 22.05
C ALA A 126 -22.76 -4.02 21.57
N THR A 127 -21.85 -3.52 22.39
CA THR A 127 -20.98 -2.39 22.02
C THR A 127 -20.04 -2.76 20.89
N PHE A 128 -19.40 -3.94 20.94
CA PHE A 128 -18.58 -4.45 19.85
C PHE A 128 -19.36 -4.49 18.53
N TRP A 129 -20.58 -5.06 18.56
CA TRP A 129 -21.43 -5.12 17.38
C TRP A 129 -21.82 -3.74 16.85
N THR A 130 -22.17 -2.82 17.75
CA THR A 130 -22.54 -1.44 17.37
C THR A 130 -21.37 -0.73 16.68
N LEU A 131 -20.16 -0.86 17.22
CA LEU A 131 -18.95 -0.30 16.60
C LEU A 131 -18.68 -0.92 15.23
N LEU A 132 -18.80 -2.24 15.11
CA LEU A 132 -18.58 -2.96 13.86
C LEU A 132 -19.57 -2.51 12.76
N VAL A 133 -20.84 -2.33 13.10
CA VAL A 133 -21.86 -1.83 12.16
C VAL A 133 -21.61 -0.36 11.83
N ALA A 134 -21.22 0.46 12.79
CA ALA A 134 -20.90 1.87 12.57
C ALA A 134 -19.75 2.03 11.56
N VAL A 135 -18.72 1.20 11.68
CA VAL A 135 -17.56 1.15 10.77
C VAL A 135 -17.96 0.85 9.32
N LEU A 136 -19.02 0.09 9.12
CA LEU A 136 -19.51 -0.31 7.80
C LEU A 136 -20.62 0.60 7.28
N SER A 137 -21.09 1.58 8.06
CA SER A 137 -22.19 2.45 7.65
C SER A 137 -21.67 3.66 6.87
N ARG A 138 -22.28 3.94 5.71
CA ARG A 138 -22.01 5.14 4.91
C ARG A 138 -22.33 6.43 5.70
N ASP A 139 -23.35 6.39 6.53
CA ASP A 139 -23.79 7.56 7.30
C ASP A 139 -22.79 7.93 8.40
N ALA A 140 -22.13 6.94 9.03
CA ALA A 140 -21.05 7.21 9.96
C ALA A 140 -19.79 7.76 9.24
N ALA A 141 -19.49 7.28 8.05
CA ALA A 141 -18.41 7.83 7.21
C ALA A 141 -18.70 9.28 6.81
N ILE A 142 -19.95 9.60 6.42
CA ILE A 142 -20.38 10.95 6.08
C ILE A 142 -20.39 11.85 7.34
N ALA A 143 -20.89 11.36 8.46
CA ALA A 143 -20.90 12.09 9.72
C ALA A 143 -19.49 12.39 10.24
N ALA A 144 -18.52 11.51 9.92
CA ALA A 144 -17.10 11.74 10.19
C ALA A 144 -16.42 12.66 9.17
N GLY A 145 -17.16 13.19 8.16
CA GLY A 145 -16.61 14.08 7.14
C GLY A 145 -15.66 13.40 6.16
N ALA A 146 -15.60 12.08 6.15
CA ALA A 146 -14.67 11.31 5.34
C ALA A 146 -15.38 10.70 4.13
N GLN A 147 -14.93 11.01 2.93
CA GLN A 147 -15.29 10.25 1.72
C GLN A 147 -14.63 8.88 1.68
N LEU A 148 -13.49 8.75 2.36
CA LEU A 148 -12.77 7.51 2.59
C LEU A 148 -12.46 7.45 4.09
N VAL A 149 -13.04 6.50 4.77
CA VAL A 149 -12.73 6.24 6.18
C VAL A 149 -11.49 5.39 6.23
N SER A 150 -10.47 5.82 6.94
CA SER A 150 -9.27 5.02 7.13
C SER A 150 -9.62 3.70 7.83
N VAL A 151 -9.04 2.61 7.35
CA VAL A 151 -9.26 1.23 7.82
C VAL A 151 -9.13 1.11 9.36
N SER A 152 -8.34 1.97 9.99
CA SER A 152 -8.05 1.93 11.42
C SER A 152 -8.89 2.87 12.29
N LEU A 153 -9.43 3.97 11.72
CA LEU A 153 -10.13 4.99 12.52
C LEU A 153 -11.45 4.52 13.12
N LEU A 154 -12.02 3.46 12.56
CA LEU A 154 -13.34 2.96 12.97
C LEU A 154 -13.32 1.55 13.59
N SER A 155 -12.15 0.88 13.65
CA SER A 155 -12.08 -0.45 14.25
C SER A 155 -12.34 -0.48 15.75
N GLY A 156 -12.28 0.68 16.43
CA GLY A 156 -12.47 0.76 17.87
C GLY A 156 -11.33 0.15 18.69
N TYR A 157 -10.24 -0.28 18.05
CA TYR A 157 -9.07 -0.80 18.75
C TYR A 157 -8.23 0.33 19.36
N SER A 158 -7.63 0.07 20.53
CA SER A 158 -6.71 1.03 21.14
C SER A 158 -5.42 1.19 20.33
N ARG A 159 -4.70 2.31 20.55
CA ARG A 159 -3.41 2.59 19.90
C ARG A 159 -2.41 1.43 20.00
N ASP A 160 -2.38 0.75 21.15
CA ASP A 160 -1.47 -0.36 21.38
C ASP A 160 -1.82 -1.59 20.52
N LEU A 161 -3.12 -1.89 20.36
CA LEU A 161 -3.58 -3.02 19.54
C LEU A 161 -3.38 -2.75 18.04
N GLU A 162 -3.58 -1.51 17.58
CA GLU A 162 -3.28 -1.11 16.20
C GLU A 162 -1.78 -1.22 15.90
N ARG A 163 -0.95 -0.70 16.81
CA ARG A 163 0.51 -0.78 16.66
C ARG A 163 1.00 -2.23 16.67
N ASP A 164 0.44 -3.07 17.53
CA ASP A 164 0.74 -4.49 17.56
C ASP A 164 0.37 -5.16 16.23
N ALA A 165 -0.81 -4.87 15.69
CA ALA A 165 -1.27 -5.42 14.41
C ALA A 165 -0.39 -4.99 13.24
N ASP A 166 0.01 -3.72 13.15
CA ASP A 166 0.88 -3.21 12.10
C ASP A 166 2.28 -3.86 12.12
N LEU A 167 2.92 -3.86 13.29
CA LEU A 167 4.26 -4.42 13.41
C LEU A 167 4.27 -5.94 13.22
N THR A 168 3.19 -6.61 13.59
CA THR A 168 2.96 -8.04 13.34
C THR A 168 2.68 -8.32 11.87
N ALA A 169 1.88 -7.46 11.20
CA ALA A 169 1.66 -7.55 9.76
C ALA A 169 2.97 -7.48 8.97
N ILE A 170 3.87 -6.55 9.32
CA ILE A 170 5.21 -6.48 8.73
C ILE A 170 5.97 -7.81 8.94
N ALA A 171 5.93 -8.37 10.15
CA ALA A 171 6.61 -9.63 10.46
C ALA A 171 6.04 -10.83 9.67
N TYR A 172 4.74 -10.84 9.39
CA TYR A 172 4.12 -11.86 8.53
C TYR A 172 4.51 -11.67 7.07
N LEU A 173 4.44 -10.44 6.54
CA LEU A 173 4.74 -10.13 5.15
C LEU A 173 6.18 -10.47 4.76
N VAL A 174 7.16 -10.26 5.65
CA VAL A 174 8.56 -10.65 5.43
C VAL A 174 8.72 -12.13 5.10
N LYS A 175 7.81 -12.99 5.56
CA LYS A 175 7.82 -14.45 5.31
C LYS A 175 7.04 -14.84 4.03
N THR A 176 6.57 -13.88 3.24
CA THR A 176 5.73 -14.08 2.07
C THR A 176 6.35 -13.47 0.82
N PRO A 177 5.81 -13.72 -0.39
CA PRO A 177 6.22 -13.02 -1.60
C PRO A 177 5.83 -11.52 -1.65
N TYR A 178 5.08 -11.04 -0.67
CA TYR A 178 4.59 -9.66 -0.64
C TYR A 178 5.52 -8.78 0.18
N THR A 179 5.94 -7.64 -0.39
CA THR A 179 6.78 -6.71 0.35
C THR A 179 5.99 -6.00 1.44
N PRO A 180 6.53 -5.90 2.68
CA PRO A 180 5.90 -5.13 3.76
C PRO A 180 5.85 -3.62 3.50
N VAL A 181 6.55 -3.11 2.48
CA VAL A 181 6.42 -1.70 2.04
C VAL A 181 4.99 -1.38 1.60
N GLY A 182 4.18 -2.40 1.24
CA GLY A 182 2.74 -2.24 0.99
C GLY A 182 1.96 -1.67 2.18
N GLU A 183 2.34 -1.99 3.42
CA GLU A 183 1.79 -1.38 4.64
C GLU A 183 2.08 0.12 4.68
N LEU A 184 3.33 0.50 4.44
CA LEU A 184 3.76 1.89 4.44
C LEU A 184 3.02 2.71 3.38
N THR A 185 3.01 2.25 2.12
CA THR A 185 2.40 3.01 1.02
C THR A 185 0.88 3.13 1.15
N LEU A 186 0.23 2.14 1.73
CA LEU A 186 -1.18 2.20 2.08
C LEU A 186 -1.44 3.29 3.14
N MET A 187 -0.66 3.30 4.23
CA MET A 187 -0.79 4.29 5.31
C MET A 187 -0.46 5.71 4.84
N GLU A 188 0.54 5.89 3.98
CA GLU A 188 0.86 7.18 3.36
C GLU A 188 -0.34 7.75 2.58
N ARG A 189 -1.05 6.90 1.84
CA ARG A 189 -2.26 7.34 1.12
C ARG A 189 -3.43 7.63 2.05
N LEU A 190 -3.65 6.80 3.06
CA LEU A 190 -4.70 7.05 4.05
C LEU A 190 -4.45 8.36 4.80
N ALA A 191 -3.21 8.64 5.20
CA ALA A 191 -2.84 9.89 5.85
C ALA A 191 -3.10 11.11 4.94
N ARG A 192 -2.86 10.98 3.64
CA ARG A 192 -3.20 12.03 2.68
C ARG A 192 -4.71 12.25 2.57
N GLU A 193 -5.50 11.19 2.49
CA GLU A 193 -6.96 11.31 2.47
C GLU A 193 -7.51 11.97 3.74
N GLU A 194 -6.94 11.65 4.91
CA GLU A 194 -7.26 12.32 6.18
C GLU A 194 -6.99 13.84 6.13
N GLN A 195 -5.91 14.26 5.48
CA GLN A 195 -5.58 15.70 5.34
C GLN A 195 -6.52 16.44 4.38
N LEU A 196 -6.98 15.78 3.33
CA LEU A 196 -7.88 16.36 2.34
C LEU A 196 -9.35 16.37 2.80
N SER A 197 -9.67 15.57 3.81
CA SER A 197 -11.02 15.50 4.37
C SER A 197 -11.27 16.67 5.33
N PRO A 198 -12.52 17.19 5.41
CA PRO A 198 -12.88 18.21 6.40
C PRO A 198 -12.54 17.72 7.82
N ARG A 199 -11.91 18.58 8.61
CA ARG A 199 -11.60 18.28 10.01
C ARG A 199 -12.90 18.14 10.79
N VAL A 200 -13.23 16.92 11.18
CA VAL A 200 -14.27 16.64 12.15
C VAL A 200 -13.61 16.52 13.52
N ASP A 201 -14.23 17.06 14.57
CA ASP A 201 -13.72 16.87 15.93
C ASP A 201 -13.69 15.35 16.21
N PRO A 202 -12.51 14.78 16.46
CA PRO A 202 -12.38 13.33 16.63
C PRO A 202 -13.15 12.79 17.85
N GLY A 203 -13.60 13.64 18.80
CA GLY A 203 -14.40 13.22 19.93
C GLY A 203 -13.87 11.96 20.60
N ALA A 204 -14.67 10.89 20.58
CA ALA A 204 -14.33 9.57 21.14
C ALA A 204 -13.19 8.85 20.37
N LEU A 205 -12.81 9.33 19.18
CA LEU A 205 -11.76 8.72 18.35
C LEU A 205 -10.34 9.26 18.66
N ARG A 206 -10.19 10.14 19.67
CA ARG A 206 -8.87 10.69 20.08
C ARG A 206 -7.86 9.63 20.52
N ASP A 207 -8.34 8.47 20.93
CA ASP A 207 -7.49 7.38 21.43
C ASP A 207 -6.96 6.45 20.32
N HIS A 208 -7.29 6.72 19.03
CA HIS A 208 -6.77 5.97 17.89
C HIS A 208 -5.55 6.66 17.28
N PRO A 209 -4.54 5.90 16.81
CA PRO A 209 -3.42 6.50 16.09
C PRO A 209 -3.90 7.04 14.74
N THR A 210 -3.44 8.23 14.37
CA THR A 210 -3.65 8.77 13.04
C THR A 210 -2.87 7.95 12.00
N ALA A 211 -3.31 7.96 10.74
CA ALA A 211 -2.54 7.30 9.69
C ALA A 211 -1.12 7.86 9.59
N ARG A 212 -0.90 9.15 9.89
CA ARG A 212 0.42 9.77 9.96
C ARG A 212 1.31 9.17 11.06
N GLU A 213 0.81 9.00 12.26
CA GLU A 213 1.56 8.35 13.36
C GLU A 213 1.94 6.90 12.96
N ARG A 214 1.04 6.20 12.25
CA ARG A 214 1.29 4.85 11.73
C ARG A 214 2.41 4.85 10.69
N VAL A 215 2.40 5.78 9.74
CA VAL A 215 3.50 5.96 8.76
C VAL A 215 4.84 6.07 9.46
N GLU A 216 4.95 6.93 10.49
CA GLU A 216 6.21 7.20 11.18
C GLU A 216 6.81 5.93 11.82
N TYR A 217 6.03 5.16 12.57
CA TYR A 217 6.57 3.97 13.21
C TYR A 217 6.71 2.76 12.28
N ILE A 218 5.88 2.64 11.23
CA ILE A 218 6.03 1.61 10.20
C ILE A 218 7.34 1.84 9.43
N GLU A 219 7.59 3.06 8.96
CA GLU A 219 8.83 3.39 8.26
C GLU A 219 10.06 3.15 9.13
N ALA A 220 9.99 3.54 10.41
CA ALA A 220 11.07 3.27 11.37
C ALA A 220 11.30 1.76 11.59
N ASP A 221 10.24 0.94 11.62
CA ASP A 221 10.35 -0.51 11.75
C ASP A 221 10.96 -1.17 10.51
N LEU A 222 10.55 -0.74 9.31
CA LEU A 222 11.15 -1.21 8.05
C LEU A 222 12.65 -0.90 8.01
N LYS A 223 13.05 0.33 8.36
CA LYS A 223 14.46 0.73 8.44
C LYS A 223 15.23 -0.09 9.48
N ARG A 224 14.68 -0.33 10.67
CA ARG A 224 15.30 -1.14 11.71
C ARG A 224 15.52 -2.60 11.29
N ARG A 225 14.67 -3.12 10.42
CA ARG A 225 14.77 -4.48 9.87
C ARG A 225 15.64 -4.55 8.62
N ASP A 226 16.27 -3.46 8.21
CA ASP A 226 17.05 -3.34 6.96
C ASP A 226 16.25 -3.72 5.71
N ILE A 227 14.94 -3.41 5.69
CA ILE A 227 14.06 -3.66 4.56
C ILE A 227 14.14 -2.46 3.62
N PRO A 228 14.57 -2.64 2.36
CA PRO A 228 14.60 -1.55 1.38
C PRO A 228 13.20 -1.01 1.12
N ILE A 229 13.03 0.31 1.21
CA ILE A 229 11.74 0.98 0.99
C ILE A 229 11.62 1.33 -0.49
N VAL A 230 11.19 0.36 -1.30
CA VAL A 230 10.95 0.54 -2.75
C VAL A 230 9.46 0.72 -3.00
N ARG A 231 8.98 1.97 -2.89
CA ARG A 231 7.55 2.32 -2.99
C ARG A 231 6.93 2.01 -4.36
N ARG A 232 7.72 2.06 -5.41
CA ARG A 232 7.28 1.79 -6.79
C ARG A 232 6.68 0.40 -6.98
N VAL A 233 7.18 -0.59 -6.27
CA VAL A 233 6.69 -1.99 -6.34
C VAL A 233 5.25 -2.09 -5.82
N THR A 234 4.88 -1.24 -4.88
CA THR A 234 3.59 -1.32 -4.17
C THR A 234 2.52 -0.38 -4.70
N ALA A 235 2.88 0.78 -5.22
CA ALA A 235 1.90 1.83 -5.47
C ALA A 235 2.10 2.63 -6.76
N ASN A 236 2.83 2.11 -7.75
CA ASN A 236 3.04 2.75 -9.06
C ASN A 236 3.59 4.19 -8.99
N TYR A 237 4.47 4.49 -8.04
CA TYR A 237 5.17 5.77 -7.99
C TYR A 237 6.23 5.87 -9.09
N LEU A 238 6.42 7.06 -9.66
CA LEU A 238 7.43 7.35 -10.68
C LEU A 238 7.48 6.28 -11.80
N ARG A 239 6.30 5.91 -12.30
CA ARG A 239 6.18 4.89 -13.35
C ARG A 239 6.80 5.40 -14.64
N VAL A 240 7.82 4.73 -15.12
CA VAL A 240 8.43 5.00 -16.43
C VAL A 240 7.66 4.24 -17.50
N THR A 241 7.26 4.95 -18.53
CA THR A 241 6.66 4.37 -19.74
C THR A 241 7.36 4.95 -20.97
N PHE A 242 7.33 4.21 -22.07
CA PHE A 242 7.83 4.71 -23.33
C PHE A 242 6.86 4.37 -24.44
N LEU A 243 6.83 5.26 -25.44
CA LEU A 243 6.09 5.07 -26.67
C LEU A 243 7.10 5.04 -27.81
N THR A 244 6.88 4.17 -28.76
CA THR A 244 7.62 4.21 -30.04
C THR A 244 6.65 4.75 -31.09
N SER A 245 6.94 5.92 -31.58
CA SER A 245 6.13 6.58 -32.62
C SER A 245 6.98 6.81 -33.86
N ALA A 246 6.34 7.01 -34.99
CA ALA A 246 7.00 7.47 -36.23
C ALA A 246 6.78 8.99 -36.31
N VAL A 247 7.88 9.75 -36.27
CA VAL A 247 7.87 11.18 -36.56
C VAL A 247 8.51 11.37 -37.91
N GLN A 248 7.75 11.93 -38.86
CA GLN A 248 8.12 11.97 -40.28
C GLN A 248 8.38 10.54 -40.83
N THR A 249 9.62 10.12 -41.03
CA THR A 249 10.01 8.78 -41.52
C THR A 249 10.86 8.01 -40.52
N GLU A 250 11.17 8.59 -39.37
CA GLU A 250 12.04 8.01 -38.35
C GLU A 250 11.25 7.46 -37.17
N ARG A 251 11.68 6.31 -36.64
CA ARG A 251 11.16 5.77 -35.37
C ARG A 251 11.83 6.50 -34.22
N VAL A 252 11.05 7.03 -33.32
CA VAL A 252 11.53 7.76 -32.14
C VAL A 252 10.98 7.11 -30.86
N GLY A 253 11.74 7.22 -29.79
CA GLY A 253 11.31 6.79 -28.47
C GLY A 253 10.97 7.99 -27.61
N GLU A 254 9.71 8.06 -27.19
CA GLU A 254 9.23 9.03 -26.21
C GLU A 254 9.23 8.41 -24.82
N ILE A 255 9.90 9.06 -23.85
CA ILE A 255 9.96 8.60 -22.45
C ILE A 255 9.10 9.50 -21.60
N LEU A 256 8.20 8.87 -20.83
CA LEU A 256 7.30 9.51 -19.89
C LEU A 256 7.51 8.95 -18.47
N VAL A 257 7.30 9.80 -17.47
CA VAL A 257 7.21 9.41 -16.05
C VAL A 257 5.89 9.89 -15.50
N ASN A 258 5.07 8.99 -14.95
CA ASN A 258 3.70 9.28 -14.51
C ASN A 258 2.88 10.00 -15.60
N ASN A 259 2.98 9.58 -16.85
CA ASN A 259 2.39 10.20 -18.05
C ASN A 259 2.92 11.63 -18.35
N SER A 260 3.91 12.13 -17.63
CA SER A 260 4.56 13.41 -17.93
C SER A 260 5.73 13.19 -18.88
N PHE A 261 5.76 13.95 -19.97
CA PHE A 261 6.80 13.89 -20.97
C PHE A 261 8.17 14.27 -20.37
N ILE A 262 9.18 13.45 -20.59
CA ILE A 262 10.57 13.70 -20.18
C ILE A 262 11.44 14.08 -21.39
N LEU A 263 11.53 13.19 -22.37
CA LEU A 263 12.35 13.44 -23.55
C LEU A 263 11.95 12.57 -24.74
N LEU A 264 12.43 12.97 -25.94
CA LEU A 264 12.43 12.18 -27.15
C LEU A 264 13.85 11.72 -27.47
N LEU A 265 14.01 10.47 -27.85
CA LEU A 265 15.25 9.90 -28.35
C LEU A 265 15.08 9.49 -29.82
N PRO A 266 15.90 10.06 -30.76
CA PRO A 266 15.84 9.69 -32.15
C PRO A 266 16.37 8.26 -32.40
N ASP A 267 17.16 7.71 -31.47
CA ASP A 267 17.64 6.33 -31.52
C ASP A 267 16.83 5.44 -30.56
N PRO A 268 15.88 4.64 -31.07
CA PRO A 268 15.06 3.74 -30.24
C PRO A 268 15.87 2.68 -29.48
N ALA A 269 17.06 2.33 -29.96
CA ALA A 269 17.90 1.34 -29.27
C ALA A 269 18.40 1.82 -27.91
N ARG A 270 18.46 3.14 -27.68
CA ARG A 270 18.86 3.75 -26.40
C ARG A 270 17.72 3.80 -25.37
N VAL A 271 16.47 3.74 -25.83
CA VAL A 271 15.29 3.90 -24.98
C VAL A 271 15.29 2.89 -23.83
N GLY A 272 15.50 1.61 -24.14
CA GLY A 272 15.51 0.54 -23.12
C GLY A 272 16.57 0.77 -22.04
N THR A 273 17.77 1.26 -22.43
CA THR A 273 18.83 1.56 -21.47
C THR A 273 18.48 2.75 -20.58
N VAL A 274 17.91 3.81 -21.14
CA VAL A 274 17.49 4.99 -20.37
C VAL A 274 16.35 4.64 -19.43
N VAL A 275 15.35 3.91 -19.90
CA VAL A 275 14.24 3.44 -19.08
C VAL A 275 14.74 2.62 -17.90
N ALA A 276 15.58 1.61 -18.15
CA ALA A 276 16.12 0.76 -17.08
C ALA A 276 16.91 1.55 -16.01
N ARG A 277 17.70 2.55 -16.45
CA ARG A 277 18.46 3.43 -15.53
C ARG A 277 17.54 4.36 -14.73
N LEU A 278 16.50 4.90 -15.35
CA LEU A 278 15.50 5.71 -14.66
C LEU A 278 14.76 4.87 -13.63
N GLU A 279 14.35 3.65 -13.98
CA GLU A 279 13.69 2.73 -13.06
C GLU A 279 14.58 2.40 -11.87
N GLN A 280 15.85 2.04 -12.13
CA GLN A 280 16.81 1.76 -11.06
C GLN A 280 17.05 2.98 -10.16
N PHE A 281 17.13 4.18 -10.72
CA PHE A 281 17.26 5.40 -9.94
C PHE A 281 16.03 5.69 -9.09
N PHE A 282 14.84 5.54 -9.67
CA PHE A 282 13.59 5.76 -8.92
C PHE A 282 13.35 4.71 -7.83
N ASP A 283 13.96 3.52 -7.92
CA ASP A 283 13.93 2.51 -6.85
C ASP A 283 14.74 2.92 -5.61
N THR A 284 15.63 3.92 -5.74
CA THR A 284 16.37 4.49 -4.58
C THR A 284 15.56 5.49 -3.77
N ASP A 285 14.31 5.79 -4.16
CA ASP A 285 13.44 6.82 -3.56
C ASP A 285 14.09 8.22 -3.54
N PRO A 286 14.49 8.75 -4.71
CA PRO A 286 15.41 9.86 -4.82
C PRO A 286 14.80 11.20 -4.39
N ASP A 287 15.67 12.12 -3.92
CA ASP A 287 15.36 13.53 -3.77
C ASP A 287 15.52 14.27 -5.12
N PRO A 288 14.67 15.27 -5.45
CA PRO A 288 14.82 16.07 -6.69
C PRO A 288 16.21 16.67 -6.88
N SER A 289 16.89 17.05 -5.81
CA SER A 289 18.23 17.64 -5.84
C SER A 289 19.32 16.68 -6.30
N GLU A 290 19.04 15.34 -6.30
CA GLU A 290 19.98 14.35 -6.80
C GLU A 290 20.08 14.32 -8.32
N VAL A 291 19.11 14.93 -9.05
CA VAL A 291 19.17 15.00 -10.51
C VAL A 291 19.99 16.22 -10.95
N ALA A 292 21.05 15.96 -11.69
CA ALA A 292 21.93 17.01 -12.22
C ALA A 292 22.27 16.79 -13.69
N ALA A 293 22.46 17.89 -14.43
CA ALA A 293 23.03 17.88 -15.75
C ALA A 293 24.51 18.28 -15.67
N LEU A 294 25.38 17.41 -16.12
CA LEU A 294 26.85 17.60 -16.09
C LEU A 294 27.37 17.74 -17.51
N ARG A 295 28.09 18.83 -17.79
CA ARG A 295 28.71 19.06 -19.10
C ARG A 295 29.90 18.13 -19.29
N THR A 296 29.93 17.45 -20.43
CA THR A 296 31.02 16.59 -20.85
C THR A 296 31.72 17.19 -22.08
N ARG A 297 32.75 16.51 -22.56
CA ARG A 297 33.47 16.97 -23.78
C ARG A 297 32.58 16.97 -25.01
N ASP A 298 31.71 15.97 -25.14
CA ASP A 298 30.96 15.68 -26.38
C ASP A 298 29.43 15.86 -26.20
N GLY A 299 28.98 16.37 -25.03
CA GLY A 299 27.56 16.55 -24.76
C GLY A 299 27.24 16.85 -23.28
N TRP A 300 26.16 16.29 -22.80
CA TRP A 300 25.73 16.40 -21.40
C TRP A 300 25.37 15.01 -20.86
N ASP A 301 25.79 14.74 -19.64
CA ASP A 301 25.32 13.61 -18.86
C ASP A 301 24.23 14.06 -17.87
N ILE A 302 23.08 13.42 -17.94
CA ILE A 302 22.04 13.56 -16.92
C ILE A 302 22.28 12.46 -15.90
N VAL A 303 22.54 12.84 -14.66
CA VAL A 303 22.83 11.93 -13.57
C VAL A 303 21.78 12.01 -12.46
N GLY A 304 21.57 10.91 -11.75
CA GLY A 304 20.78 10.83 -10.52
C GLY A 304 21.68 10.31 -9.39
N GLY A 305 22.05 11.18 -8.46
CA GLY A 305 23.06 10.86 -7.46
C GLY A 305 24.39 10.46 -8.11
N ARG A 306 24.78 9.18 -7.98
CA ARG A 306 26.00 8.63 -8.62
C ARG A 306 25.71 7.85 -9.90
N MET A 307 24.47 7.77 -10.33
CA MET A 307 24.04 6.97 -11.48
C MET A 307 23.97 7.84 -12.75
N LEU A 308 24.56 7.35 -13.84
CA LEU A 308 24.33 7.92 -15.15
C LEU A 308 22.96 7.49 -15.66
N LEU A 309 22.02 8.42 -15.78
CA LEU A 309 20.68 8.16 -16.31
C LEU A 309 20.69 8.11 -17.83
N MET A 310 21.31 9.13 -18.44
CA MET A 310 21.46 9.21 -19.89
C MET A 310 22.60 10.16 -20.28
N THR A 311 23.14 9.97 -21.47
CA THR A 311 24.00 10.95 -22.13
C THR A 311 23.21 11.62 -23.23
N LEU A 312 23.12 12.93 -23.21
CA LEU A 312 22.50 13.77 -24.23
C LEU A 312 23.53 14.09 -25.28
N THR A 313 23.28 13.70 -26.52
CA THR A 313 24.16 13.93 -27.67
C THR A 313 23.70 15.13 -28.51
N ARG A 314 24.57 15.62 -29.41
CA ARG A 314 24.18 16.68 -30.35
C ARG A 314 22.97 16.26 -31.21
N ALA A 315 22.95 15.01 -31.68
CA ALA A 315 21.83 14.48 -32.48
C ALA A 315 20.50 14.52 -31.72
N ASP A 316 20.52 14.25 -30.40
CA ASP A 316 19.31 14.34 -29.58
C ASP A 316 18.78 15.78 -29.49
N ALA A 317 19.67 16.76 -29.30
CA ALA A 317 19.30 18.18 -29.20
C ALA A 317 18.81 18.73 -30.57
N GLU A 318 19.49 18.39 -31.64
CA GLU A 318 19.07 18.75 -33.00
C GLU A 318 17.71 18.18 -33.35
N PHE A 319 17.43 16.93 -32.95
CA PHE A 319 16.13 16.31 -33.15
C PHE A 319 15.02 16.99 -32.32
N MET A 320 15.33 17.41 -31.08
CA MET A 320 14.39 18.17 -30.25
C MET A 320 14.20 19.62 -30.71
N GLY A 321 15.00 20.10 -31.64
CA GLY A 321 14.94 21.45 -32.18
C GLY A 321 15.34 22.55 -31.20
N VAL A 322 16.17 22.23 -30.20
CA VAL A 322 16.60 23.18 -29.14
C VAL A 322 18.11 23.12 -28.95
N PRO A 323 18.75 24.21 -28.45
CA PRO A 323 20.16 24.19 -28.08
C PRO A 323 20.43 23.09 -27.03
N MET A 324 21.60 22.44 -27.14
CA MET A 324 21.94 21.30 -26.27
C MET A 324 21.94 21.68 -24.77
N ASP A 325 22.42 22.87 -24.44
CA ASP A 325 22.42 23.36 -23.05
C ASP A 325 20.99 23.56 -22.51
N ASP A 326 20.04 23.93 -23.38
CA ASP A 326 18.65 24.11 -23.02
C ASP A 326 17.95 22.75 -22.87
N ALA A 327 18.21 21.82 -23.80
CA ALA A 327 17.73 20.45 -23.72
C ALA A 327 18.15 19.76 -22.41
N ALA A 328 19.43 19.89 -22.03
CA ALA A 328 19.93 19.31 -20.80
C ALA A 328 19.25 19.90 -19.53
N ARG A 329 19.10 21.22 -19.49
CA ARG A 329 18.39 21.90 -18.39
C ARG A 329 16.92 21.51 -18.32
N GLU A 330 16.28 21.40 -19.47
CA GLU A 330 14.87 21.03 -19.54
C GLU A 330 14.62 19.60 -19.07
N ILE A 331 15.43 18.63 -19.50
CA ILE A 331 15.34 17.25 -19.05
C ILE A 331 15.58 17.15 -17.53
N GLN A 332 16.62 17.82 -17.02
CA GLN A 332 16.86 17.90 -15.58
C GLN A 332 15.64 18.46 -14.82
N ALA A 333 15.12 19.58 -15.27
CA ALA A 333 13.97 20.24 -14.63
C ALA A 333 12.71 19.35 -14.65
N ARG A 334 12.44 18.64 -15.74
CA ARG A 334 11.32 17.71 -15.87
C ARG A 334 11.45 16.52 -14.91
N LEU A 335 12.65 15.92 -14.83
CA LEU A 335 12.91 14.84 -13.88
C LEU A 335 12.78 15.32 -12.43
N GLN A 336 13.37 16.46 -12.08
CA GLN A 336 13.21 17.07 -10.76
C GLN A 336 11.74 17.34 -10.43
N TRP A 337 10.99 17.87 -11.41
CA TRP A 337 9.58 18.18 -11.23
C TRP A 337 8.73 16.92 -10.96
N VAL A 338 8.91 15.83 -11.73
CA VAL A 338 8.13 14.60 -11.51
C VAL A 338 8.45 13.96 -10.16
N ILE A 339 9.71 13.97 -9.72
CA ILE A 339 10.12 13.51 -8.40
C ILE A 339 9.48 14.39 -7.32
N GLN A 340 9.54 15.72 -7.49
CA GLN A 340 8.94 16.65 -6.53
C GLN A 340 7.42 16.50 -6.45
N GLN A 341 6.71 16.30 -7.57
CA GLN A 341 5.28 16.04 -7.56
C GLN A 341 4.96 14.74 -6.81
N ASP A 342 5.75 13.71 -7.01
CA ASP A 342 5.61 12.44 -6.31
C ASP A 342 5.86 12.60 -4.80
N LEU A 343 6.93 13.29 -4.41
CA LEU A 343 7.22 13.59 -3.00
C LEU A 343 6.11 14.43 -2.34
N ARG A 344 5.62 15.46 -3.03
CA ARG A 344 4.47 16.26 -2.53
C ARG A 344 3.23 15.41 -2.34
N TRP A 345 3.04 14.44 -3.21
CA TRP A 345 1.91 13.52 -3.12
C TRP A 345 2.03 12.55 -1.94
N ARG A 346 3.26 12.19 -1.56
CA ARG A 346 3.58 11.30 -0.43
C ARG A 346 3.80 12.05 0.89
N GLN A 347 4.43 13.22 0.84
CA GLN A 347 4.74 14.03 2.03
C GLN A 347 3.49 14.74 2.56
N PHE A 348 3.36 14.71 3.88
CA PHE A 348 2.26 15.32 4.64
C PHE A 348 2.57 16.77 5.03
N ASN A 349 3.33 17.49 4.23
CA ASN A 349 3.61 18.92 4.45
C ASN A 349 2.43 19.71 3.90
N GLY A 350 1.60 20.19 4.83
CA GLY A 350 0.54 21.16 4.57
C GLY A 350 1.07 22.56 4.65
#